data_0749ba420827fcf2723a0008c86e35e2
#
_entry.id   0749ba420827fcf2723a0008c86e35e2
#
_cell.length_a   1.000
_cell.length_b   1.000
_cell.length_c   1.000
_cell.angle_alpha   90.00
_cell.angle_beta   90.00
_cell.angle_gamma   90.00
#
_symmetry.space_group_name_H-M   'P 1'
#
loop_
_entity.id
_entity.type
_entity.pdbx_description
1 polymer ?
#
loop_
_entity_poly.entity_id
_entity_poly.type
_entity_poly.pdbx_seq_one_letter_code
_entity_poly.pdbx_strand_id
1 'polypeptide(L)'
;MKLALIYGGASPEHSVSCVTALGIYSAIDKMKYEVIPIGITKAGKFVHHPINPNWKLADYPAVDDSAPELVMPLGGGELRLASGESIGRIDIAFPVLHGVNGEDGTIQGLLQLCGIPYVGNGVLSSALAMDKAAAKRIFQSAGIPTSEDLVIRKTDYFANADQIVAKASSLMTPNCFVKPSRSGSSVGVTKVKTSESLRPSIERAFEHDDTVLVEREMVGREIECSVLEKSDGTVIASKAGEIKVHGRDFYDYEAKYIDNSAELIVPVELTGAELKTLQDLAIKAFRALGCGGLARADFFLTSQGLVITEINTMPGFTPISMYPSLWAASGIDYPQLVETLIQTGLSAKR
;
A
#
# COMPACT_ATOMS: atom_id res chain seq x y z
N MET A 1 20.25 16.49 -9.73
CA MET A 1 18.79 16.71 -9.50
C MET A 1 18.52 16.61 -8.02
N LYS A 2 17.62 17.45 -7.46
CA LYS A 2 17.18 17.36 -6.05
C LYS A 2 15.99 16.43 -5.92
N LEU A 3 16.17 15.35 -5.16
CA LEU A 3 15.14 14.37 -4.88
C LEU A 3 14.69 14.49 -3.42
N ALA A 4 13.42 14.83 -3.19
CA ALA A 4 12.83 14.81 -1.85
C ALA A 4 12.42 13.38 -1.49
N LEU A 5 13.08 12.78 -0.50
CA LEU A 5 12.66 11.49 0.08
C LEU A 5 11.76 11.77 1.28
N ILE A 6 10.46 11.47 1.14
CA ILE A 6 9.43 11.81 2.14
C ILE A 6 9.04 10.56 2.90
N TYR A 7 9.13 10.58 4.25
CA TYR A 7 8.92 9.42 5.09
C TYR A 7 8.34 9.76 6.47
N GLY A 8 7.99 8.74 7.26
CA GLY A 8 7.35 8.88 8.56
C GLY A 8 5.83 8.87 8.46
N GLY A 9 5.17 9.97 8.80
CA GLY A 9 3.73 10.14 8.69
C GLY A 9 2.94 9.92 9.98
N ALA A 10 1.74 10.50 10.04
CA ALA A 10 0.77 10.30 11.11
C ALA A 10 0.00 8.99 10.88
N SER A 11 0.68 7.86 11.00
CA SER A 11 0.19 6.52 10.69
C SER A 11 0.77 5.50 11.68
N PRO A 12 0.08 4.41 11.97
CA PRO A 12 0.65 3.28 12.73
C PRO A 12 1.91 2.70 12.09
N GLU A 13 2.09 2.88 10.78
CA GLU A 13 3.21 2.38 9.99
C GLU A 13 4.41 3.37 9.92
N HIS A 14 4.41 4.42 10.77
CA HIS A 14 5.45 5.45 10.81
C HIS A 14 6.88 4.86 10.86
N SER A 15 7.11 3.91 11.76
CA SER A 15 8.43 3.29 11.92
C SER A 15 8.83 2.44 10.71
N VAL A 16 7.87 1.77 10.06
CA VAL A 16 8.09 1.02 8.82
C VAL A 16 8.55 1.97 7.71
N SER A 17 7.89 3.12 7.60
CA SER A 17 8.25 4.17 6.64
C SER A 17 9.68 4.70 6.86
N CYS A 18 10.10 4.90 8.11
CA CYS A 18 11.47 5.31 8.43
C CYS A 18 12.51 4.29 7.94
N VAL A 19 12.28 3.00 8.20
CA VAL A 19 13.19 1.92 7.76
C VAL A 19 13.16 1.76 6.24
N THR A 20 12.00 1.90 5.61
CA THR A 20 11.85 1.91 4.15
C THR A 20 12.68 3.04 3.54
N ALA A 21 12.59 4.25 4.10
CA ALA A 21 13.36 5.40 3.63
C ALA A 21 14.87 5.17 3.72
N LEU A 22 15.35 4.53 4.77
CA LEU A 22 16.77 4.16 4.90
C LEU A 22 17.21 3.21 3.78
N GLY A 23 16.39 2.19 3.46
CA GLY A 23 16.67 1.26 2.36
C GLY A 23 16.77 1.98 1.02
N ILE A 24 15.78 2.81 0.68
CA ILE A 24 15.74 3.59 -0.56
C ILE A 24 16.89 4.60 -0.60
N TYR A 25 17.12 5.33 0.49
CA TYR A 25 18.25 6.26 0.60
C TYR A 25 19.58 5.59 0.28
N SER A 26 19.78 4.37 0.79
CA SER A 26 21.03 3.61 0.55
C SER A 26 21.18 3.15 -0.90
N ALA A 27 20.07 2.94 -1.61
CA ALA A 27 20.05 2.49 -3.00
C ALA A 27 20.13 3.61 -4.04
N ILE A 28 19.74 4.85 -3.68
CA ILE A 28 19.79 6.00 -4.60
C ILE A 28 21.24 6.34 -4.97
N ASP A 29 21.49 6.54 -6.28
CA ASP A 29 22.76 7.02 -6.81
C ASP A 29 22.99 8.51 -6.42
N LYS A 30 23.86 8.72 -5.41
CA LYS A 30 24.21 10.07 -4.90
C LYS A 30 25.01 10.93 -5.89
N MET A 31 25.52 10.34 -6.98
CA MET A 31 26.18 11.10 -8.04
C MET A 31 25.17 11.76 -8.98
N LYS A 32 23.95 11.17 -9.08
CA LYS A 32 22.84 11.70 -9.91
C LYS A 32 21.89 12.59 -9.09
N TYR A 33 21.65 12.22 -7.82
CA TYR A 33 20.61 12.83 -6.98
C TYR A 33 21.18 13.38 -5.68
N GLU A 34 20.95 14.67 -5.45
CA GLU A 34 21.04 15.27 -4.13
C GLU A 34 19.77 14.94 -3.36
N VAL A 35 19.85 14.05 -2.37
CA VAL A 35 18.68 13.62 -1.60
C VAL A 35 18.38 14.59 -0.48
N ILE A 36 17.18 15.16 -0.49
CA ILE A 36 16.64 16.03 0.55
C ILE A 36 15.68 15.18 1.41
N PRO A 37 16.07 14.79 2.62
CA PRO A 37 15.21 13.99 3.48
C PRO A 37 14.14 14.87 4.13
N ILE A 38 12.88 14.51 3.93
CA ILE A 38 11.71 15.16 4.50
C ILE A 38 11.01 14.17 5.43
N GLY A 39 11.15 14.39 6.72
CA GLY A 39 10.40 13.63 7.72
C GLY A 39 9.01 14.21 7.91
N ILE A 40 7.99 13.36 8.05
CA ILE A 40 6.68 13.75 8.57
C ILE A 40 6.55 13.15 9.95
N THR A 41 6.39 14.00 10.97
CA THR A 41 6.29 13.54 12.37
C THR A 41 4.96 12.80 12.62
N LYS A 42 4.83 12.14 13.77
CA LYS A 42 3.56 11.51 14.17
C LYS A 42 2.42 12.54 14.36
N ALA A 43 2.77 13.81 14.60
CA ALA A 43 1.83 14.92 14.65
C ALA A 43 1.48 15.49 13.27
N GLY A 44 2.09 14.99 12.19
CA GLY A 44 1.83 15.43 10.82
C GLY A 44 2.65 16.65 10.36
N LYS A 45 3.66 17.10 11.12
CA LYS A 45 4.53 18.19 10.71
C LYS A 45 5.56 17.71 9.69
N PHE A 46 5.79 18.50 8.66
CA PHE A 46 6.88 18.30 7.71
C PHE A 46 8.15 18.95 8.26
N VAL A 47 9.21 18.17 8.36
CA VAL A 47 10.49 18.61 8.93
C VAL A 47 11.67 18.19 8.07
N HIS A 48 12.73 19.00 8.05
CA HIS A 48 14.02 18.60 7.47
C HIS A 48 14.75 17.71 8.47
N HIS A 49 14.66 16.40 8.28
CA HIS A 49 15.15 15.43 9.24
C HIS A 49 16.08 14.43 8.54
N PRO A 50 17.36 14.30 8.97
CA PRO A 50 18.29 13.38 8.35
C PRO A 50 17.90 11.92 8.58
N ILE A 51 18.17 11.07 7.58
CA ILE A 51 17.97 9.62 7.71
C ILE A 51 19.08 9.03 8.57
N ASN A 52 18.70 8.37 9.66
CA ASN A 52 19.65 7.72 10.54
C ASN A 52 20.05 6.35 9.96
N PRO A 53 21.33 6.10 9.66
CA PRO A 53 21.79 4.85 9.06
C PRO A 53 21.66 3.62 9.99
N ASN A 54 21.37 3.84 11.26
CA ASN A 54 21.25 2.78 12.27
C ASN A 54 19.79 2.39 12.57
N TRP A 55 18.81 2.95 11.88
CA TRP A 55 17.41 2.59 12.11
C TRP A 55 17.15 1.11 11.90
N LYS A 56 16.48 0.50 12.87
CA LYS A 56 15.94 -0.86 12.81
C LYS A 56 14.47 -0.82 13.22
N LEU A 57 13.66 -1.65 12.61
CA LEU A 57 12.21 -1.68 12.91
C LEU A 57 11.95 -2.03 14.39
N ALA A 58 12.73 -2.93 14.97
CA ALA A 58 12.62 -3.32 16.38
C ALA A 58 12.82 -2.16 17.38
N ASP A 59 13.49 -1.08 16.96
CA ASP A 59 13.73 0.09 17.79
C ASP A 59 12.62 1.16 17.63
N TYR A 60 11.60 0.88 16.84
CA TYR A 60 10.47 1.79 16.53
C TYR A 60 10.93 3.21 16.15
N PRO A 61 11.79 3.37 15.12
CA PRO A 61 12.33 4.67 14.75
C PRO A 61 11.22 5.67 14.46
N ALA A 62 11.47 6.93 14.80
CA ALA A 62 10.55 8.02 14.59
C ALA A 62 11.26 9.27 14.12
N VAL A 63 10.53 10.12 13.40
CA VAL A 63 10.94 11.47 13.03
C VAL A 63 10.87 12.36 14.25
N ASP A 64 11.93 13.14 14.52
CA ASP A 64 12.02 14.03 15.65
C ASP A 64 11.12 15.27 15.44
N ASP A 65 10.19 15.50 16.38
CA ASP A 65 9.28 16.65 16.38
C ASP A 65 9.99 18.00 16.54
N SER A 66 11.23 18.00 17.05
CA SER A 66 12.07 19.20 17.24
C SER A 66 12.90 19.58 16.01
N ALA A 67 12.90 18.74 14.96
CA ALA A 67 13.63 19.03 13.73
C ALA A 67 13.10 20.28 13.02
N PRO A 68 13.92 20.99 12.23
CA PRO A 68 13.51 22.22 11.55
C PRO A 68 12.28 22.01 10.64
N GLU A 69 11.21 22.76 10.90
CA GLU A 69 9.95 22.65 10.16
C GLU A 69 10.12 23.17 8.73
N LEU A 70 9.47 22.48 7.80
CA LEU A 70 9.45 22.80 6.37
C LEU A 70 8.11 23.41 5.96
N VAL A 71 8.18 24.38 5.06
CA VAL A 71 7.02 24.97 4.38
C VAL A 71 6.97 24.43 2.96
N MET A 72 5.91 23.67 2.66
CA MET A 72 5.69 23.11 1.32
C MET A 72 5.33 24.23 0.33
N PRO A 73 5.93 24.23 -0.90
CA PRO A 73 5.80 25.33 -1.85
C PRO A 73 4.50 25.25 -2.66
N LEU A 74 3.35 25.46 -2.02
CA LEU A 74 2.04 25.47 -2.69
C LEU A 74 2.02 26.47 -3.85
N GLY A 75 1.56 26.03 -5.03
CA GLY A 75 1.61 26.84 -6.26
C GLY A 75 2.98 26.82 -6.98
N GLY A 76 3.93 26.02 -6.49
CA GLY A 76 5.28 25.90 -7.00
C GLY A 76 6.30 26.80 -6.30
N GLY A 77 7.57 26.64 -6.63
CA GLY A 77 8.66 27.42 -6.05
C GLY A 77 9.70 26.58 -5.31
N GLU A 78 10.34 27.18 -4.33
CA GLU A 78 11.39 26.57 -3.52
C GLU A 78 10.82 26.02 -2.21
N LEU A 79 11.26 24.82 -1.83
CA LEU A 79 11.09 24.31 -0.49
C LEU A 79 11.89 25.17 0.51
N ARG A 80 11.30 25.55 1.61
CA ARG A 80 11.92 26.43 2.63
C ARG A 80 11.74 25.87 4.03
N LEU A 81 12.69 26.20 4.90
CA LEU A 81 12.48 26.06 6.33
C LEU A 81 11.49 27.14 6.81
N ALA A 82 10.80 26.89 7.92
CA ALA A 82 9.94 27.89 8.56
C ALA A 82 10.71 29.17 9.00
N SER A 83 12.04 29.07 9.16
CA SER A 83 12.96 30.21 9.38
C SER A 83 13.08 31.14 8.16
N GLY A 84 12.60 30.71 6.97
CA GLY A 84 12.74 31.41 5.71
C GLY A 84 13.94 30.96 4.84
N GLU A 85 14.84 30.15 5.38
CA GLU A 85 16.00 29.61 4.65
C GLU A 85 15.53 28.70 3.50
N SER A 86 16.11 28.89 2.30
CA SER A 86 15.77 28.11 1.12
C SER A 86 16.55 26.78 1.09
N ILE A 87 15.81 25.69 0.94
CA ILE A 87 16.35 24.36 0.59
C ILE A 87 16.55 24.26 -0.93
N GLY A 88 15.78 25.05 -1.68
CA GLY A 88 15.78 25.08 -3.14
C GLY A 88 14.61 24.36 -3.78
N ARG A 89 14.60 24.33 -5.12
CA ARG A 89 13.55 23.65 -5.87
C ARG A 89 13.76 22.14 -5.88
N ILE A 90 12.69 21.40 -5.66
CA ILE A 90 12.67 19.94 -5.73
C ILE A 90 12.32 19.52 -7.16
N ASP A 91 13.12 18.65 -7.75
CA ASP A 91 12.90 18.13 -9.10
C ASP A 91 11.95 16.93 -9.11
N ILE A 92 12.01 16.08 -8.07
CA ILE A 92 11.14 14.94 -7.89
C ILE A 92 11.00 14.57 -6.41
N ALA A 93 9.84 14.10 -5.99
CA ALA A 93 9.62 13.52 -4.67
C ALA A 93 9.47 11.99 -4.73
N PHE A 94 10.00 11.30 -3.74
CA PHE A 94 9.76 9.88 -3.51
C PHE A 94 9.05 9.72 -2.16
N PRO A 95 7.70 9.75 -2.13
CA PRO A 95 6.96 9.49 -0.91
C PRO A 95 6.97 8.00 -0.59
N VAL A 96 7.45 7.64 0.61
CA VAL A 96 7.51 6.26 1.11
C VAL A 96 6.68 6.13 2.39
N LEU A 97 5.47 6.67 2.32
CA LEU A 97 4.49 6.67 3.39
C LEU A 97 3.55 5.48 3.23
N HIS A 98 3.30 4.77 4.31
CA HIS A 98 2.40 3.62 4.32
C HIS A 98 1.07 3.96 5.01
N GLY A 99 -0.02 3.37 4.50
CA GLY A 99 -1.37 3.54 5.05
C GLY A 99 -1.97 4.93 4.79
N VAL A 100 -2.75 5.40 5.77
CA VAL A 100 -3.49 6.67 5.69
C VAL A 100 -2.54 7.85 5.48
N ASN A 101 -2.96 8.80 4.65
CA ASN A 101 -2.20 9.97 4.15
C ASN A 101 -1.04 9.62 3.20
N GLY A 102 -0.63 8.35 3.11
CA GLY A 102 0.43 7.90 2.20
C GLY A 102 -0.09 7.23 0.93
N GLU A 103 -1.09 6.36 1.10
CA GLU A 103 -1.60 5.50 0.02
C GLU A 103 -3.03 5.86 -0.43
N ASP A 104 -3.62 6.92 0.11
CA ASP A 104 -5.01 7.33 -0.13
C ASP A 104 -5.18 8.54 -1.07
N GLY A 105 -4.11 9.05 -1.66
CA GLY A 105 -4.12 10.21 -2.54
C GLY A 105 -3.80 11.53 -1.86
N THR A 106 -3.71 11.58 -0.53
CA THR A 106 -3.51 12.83 0.23
C THR A 106 -2.14 13.45 -0.03
N ILE A 107 -1.04 12.70 0.15
CA ILE A 107 0.32 13.20 -0.15
C ILE A 107 0.49 13.49 -1.63
N GLN A 108 -0.11 12.67 -2.50
CA GLN A 108 -0.08 12.84 -3.94
C GLN A 108 -0.74 14.16 -4.35
N GLY A 109 -1.89 14.48 -3.74
CA GLY A 109 -2.58 15.75 -3.95
C GLY A 109 -1.77 16.96 -3.49
N LEU A 110 -1.11 16.86 -2.34
CA LEU A 110 -0.19 17.91 -1.87
C LEU A 110 0.95 18.15 -2.88
N LEU A 111 1.60 17.08 -3.34
CA LEU A 111 2.70 17.19 -4.30
C LEU A 111 2.25 17.78 -5.63
N GLN A 112 1.04 17.45 -6.11
CA GLN A 112 0.45 18.08 -7.30
C GLN A 112 0.20 19.58 -7.10
N LEU A 113 -0.34 19.97 -5.94
CA LEU A 113 -0.53 21.39 -5.61
C LEU A 113 0.78 22.16 -5.49
N CYS A 114 1.86 21.47 -5.10
CA CYS A 114 3.22 22.02 -5.07
C CYS A 114 3.91 22.02 -6.45
N GLY A 115 3.31 21.42 -7.49
CA GLY A 115 3.93 21.28 -8.79
C GLY A 115 5.19 20.42 -8.78
N ILE A 116 5.29 19.46 -7.82
CA ILE A 116 6.45 18.58 -7.67
C ILE A 116 6.10 17.22 -8.30
N PRO A 117 6.83 16.76 -9.35
CA PRO A 117 6.73 15.39 -9.84
C PRO A 117 7.02 14.38 -8.71
N TYR A 118 6.41 13.21 -8.76
CA TYR A 118 6.62 12.22 -7.70
C TYR A 118 6.58 10.78 -8.21
N VAL A 119 7.26 9.91 -7.47
CA VAL A 119 7.28 8.47 -7.67
C VAL A 119 5.97 7.85 -7.15
N GLY A 120 5.48 6.84 -7.86
CA GLY A 120 4.36 6.02 -7.41
C GLY A 120 3.04 6.40 -8.07
N ASN A 121 1.95 6.14 -7.42
CA ASN A 121 0.59 6.25 -7.94
C ASN A 121 0.05 7.69 -7.88
N GLY A 122 -0.93 8.00 -8.74
CA GLY A 122 -1.62 9.28 -8.73
C GLY A 122 -2.70 9.37 -7.63
N VAL A 123 -3.34 10.55 -7.50
CA VAL A 123 -4.39 10.80 -6.51
C VAL A 123 -5.54 9.81 -6.65
N LEU A 124 -6.09 9.67 -7.86
CA LEU A 124 -7.26 8.83 -8.10
C LEU A 124 -6.96 7.35 -7.84
N SER A 125 -5.88 6.82 -8.39
CA SER A 125 -5.52 5.40 -8.23
C SER A 125 -5.22 5.05 -6.77
N SER A 126 -4.54 5.92 -6.03
CA SER A 126 -4.29 5.76 -4.60
C SER A 126 -5.59 5.72 -3.80
N ALA A 127 -6.50 6.69 -4.02
CA ALA A 127 -7.78 6.74 -3.32
C ALA A 127 -8.67 5.53 -3.64
N LEU A 128 -8.71 5.10 -4.91
CA LEU A 128 -9.49 3.92 -5.34
C LEU A 128 -8.94 2.62 -4.78
N ALA A 129 -7.60 2.46 -4.74
CA ALA A 129 -6.96 1.27 -4.22
C ALA A 129 -7.14 1.14 -2.70
N MET A 130 -7.08 2.26 -1.97
CA MET A 130 -7.29 2.29 -0.51
C MET A 130 -8.72 1.89 -0.14
N ASP A 131 -9.72 2.27 -0.92
CA ASP A 131 -11.12 1.92 -0.68
C ASP A 131 -11.46 0.54 -1.29
N LYS A 132 -11.45 -0.50 -0.44
CA LYS A 132 -11.70 -1.89 -0.85
C LYS A 132 -13.04 -2.08 -1.56
N ALA A 133 -14.08 -1.35 -1.16
CA ALA A 133 -15.37 -1.41 -1.80
C ALA A 133 -15.32 -0.85 -3.23
N ALA A 134 -14.67 0.30 -3.42
CA ALA A 134 -14.50 0.93 -4.72
C ALA A 134 -13.60 0.07 -5.64
N ALA A 135 -12.45 -0.39 -5.13
CA ALA A 135 -11.53 -1.24 -5.87
C ALA A 135 -12.22 -2.51 -6.39
N LYS A 136 -12.98 -3.21 -5.54
CA LYS A 136 -13.72 -4.42 -5.95
C LYS A 136 -14.74 -4.15 -7.05
N ARG A 137 -15.47 -3.06 -7.01
CA ARG A 137 -16.42 -2.71 -8.08
C ARG A 137 -15.73 -2.49 -9.42
N ILE A 138 -14.54 -1.87 -9.38
CA ILE A 138 -13.72 -1.67 -10.57
C ILE A 138 -13.17 -3.02 -11.07
N PHE A 139 -12.65 -3.88 -10.19
CA PHE A 139 -12.19 -5.21 -10.57
C PHE A 139 -13.29 -6.04 -11.21
N GLN A 140 -14.48 -6.07 -10.61
CA GLN A 140 -15.65 -6.77 -11.14
C GLN A 140 -16.06 -6.23 -12.53
N SER A 141 -16.10 -4.90 -12.67
CA SER A 141 -16.40 -4.25 -13.96
C SER A 141 -15.37 -4.59 -15.04
N ALA A 142 -14.09 -4.74 -14.63
CA ALA A 142 -13.02 -5.18 -15.51
C ALA A 142 -13.02 -6.70 -15.76
N GLY A 143 -13.92 -7.48 -15.17
CA GLY A 143 -13.94 -8.94 -15.27
C GLY A 143 -12.72 -9.60 -14.61
N ILE A 144 -12.28 -9.08 -13.47
CA ILE A 144 -11.25 -9.67 -12.60
C ILE A 144 -11.99 -10.39 -11.46
N PRO A 145 -11.71 -11.68 -11.20
CA PRO A 145 -12.39 -12.43 -10.15
C PRO A 145 -12.15 -11.82 -8.76
N THR A 146 -13.22 -11.60 -8.01
CA THR A 146 -13.21 -11.13 -6.61
C THR A 146 -14.03 -12.06 -5.72
N SER A 147 -13.79 -12.06 -4.41
CA SER A 147 -14.68 -12.74 -3.47
C SER A 147 -16.08 -12.11 -3.49
N GLU A 148 -17.10 -12.91 -3.17
CA GLU A 148 -18.45 -12.41 -2.94
C GLU A 148 -18.48 -11.52 -1.71
N ASP A 149 -19.18 -10.38 -1.79
CA ASP A 149 -19.17 -9.36 -0.74
C ASP A 149 -20.51 -8.64 -0.58
N LEU A 150 -20.67 -8.04 0.59
CA LEU A 150 -21.70 -7.06 0.90
C LEU A 150 -21.05 -5.79 1.45
N VAL A 151 -21.25 -4.68 0.75
CA VAL A 151 -20.87 -3.35 1.22
C VAL A 151 -21.98 -2.79 2.09
N ILE A 152 -21.64 -2.33 3.29
CA ILE A 152 -22.56 -1.79 4.28
C ILE A 152 -22.14 -0.37 4.62
N ARG A 153 -23.02 0.60 4.43
CA ARG A 153 -22.83 1.97 4.91
C ARG A 153 -23.40 2.11 6.30
N LYS A 154 -22.74 2.85 7.14
CA LYS A 154 -23.11 3.07 8.55
C LYS A 154 -24.54 3.61 8.69
N THR A 155 -24.92 4.58 7.84
CA THR A 155 -26.28 5.15 7.81
C THR A 155 -27.35 4.11 7.49
N ASP A 156 -27.09 3.24 6.51
CA ASP A 156 -28.03 2.21 6.08
C ASP A 156 -28.15 1.12 7.16
N TYR A 157 -27.01 0.78 7.80
CA TYR A 157 -26.98 -0.20 8.87
C TYR A 157 -27.86 0.22 10.06
N PHE A 158 -27.69 1.44 10.57
CA PHE A 158 -28.48 1.92 11.70
C PHE A 158 -29.98 2.08 11.39
N ALA A 159 -30.33 2.24 10.12
CA ALA A 159 -31.74 2.27 9.69
C ALA A 159 -32.37 0.85 9.64
N ASN A 160 -31.58 -0.20 9.28
CA ASN A 160 -32.12 -1.53 8.98
C ASN A 160 -31.17 -2.67 9.41
N ALA A 161 -30.61 -2.60 10.63
CA ALA A 161 -29.55 -3.52 11.10
C ALA A 161 -29.91 -5.00 10.97
N ASP A 162 -31.12 -5.40 11.36
CA ASP A 162 -31.55 -6.81 11.32
C ASP A 162 -31.58 -7.37 9.91
N GLN A 163 -32.10 -6.59 8.95
CA GLN A 163 -32.17 -7.00 7.56
C GLN A 163 -30.77 -7.11 6.93
N ILE A 164 -29.88 -6.17 7.27
CA ILE A 164 -28.49 -6.15 6.78
C ILE A 164 -27.70 -7.33 7.34
N VAL A 165 -27.81 -7.61 8.65
CA VAL A 165 -27.17 -8.76 9.28
C VAL A 165 -27.70 -10.08 8.69
N ALA A 166 -29.02 -10.20 8.48
CA ALA A 166 -29.59 -11.37 7.80
C ALA A 166 -29.05 -11.56 6.38
N LYS A 167 -28.86 -10.48 5.62
CA LYS A 167 -28.25 -10.53 4.28
C LYS A 167 -26.75 -10.90 4.37
N ALA A 168 -26.01 -10.31 5.31
CA ALA A 168 -24.61 -10.60 5.50
C ALA A 168 -24.35 -12.06 5.94
N SER A 169 -25.27 -12.67 6.69
CA SER A 169 -25.16 -14.06 7.15
C SER A 169 -25.13 -15.07 5.99
N SER A 170 -25.67 -14.73 4.82
CA SER A 170 -25.60 -15.60 3.63
C SER A 170 -24.17 -15.76 3.07
N LEU A 171 -23.25 -14.87 3.46
CA LEU A 171 -21.82 -14.93 3.07
C LEU A 171 -21.01 -15.85 3.99
N MET A 172 -21.58 -16.30 5.11
CA MET A 172 -20.90 -17.21 6.05
C MET A 172 -20.93 -18.66 5.52
N THR A 173 -19.94 -19.04 4.69
CA THR A 173 -19.82 -20.39 4.13
C THR A 173 -18.35 -20.86 4.05
N PRO A 174 -17.75 -21.44 5.10
CA PRO A 174 -18.29 -21.57 6.47
C PRO A 174 -18.15 -20.28 7.29
N ASN A 175 -17.21 -19.40 6.94
CA ASN A 175 -16.91 -18.16 7.63
C ASN A 175 -17.01 -16.96 6.70
N CYS A 176 -16.95 -15.77 7.26
CA CYS A 176 -16.75 -14.54 6.50
C CYS A 176 -15.74 -13.61 7.19
N PHE A 177 -15.27 -12.61 6.46
CA PHE A 177 -14.46 -11.53 7.01
C PHE A 177 -15.27 -10.25 7.04
N VAL A 178 -15.19 -9.53 8.15
CA VAL A 178 -15.72 -8.16 8.29
C VAL A 178 -14.54 -7.22 8.35
N LYS A 179 -14.52 -6.20 7.50
CA LYS A 179 -13.40 -5.24 7.41
C LYS A 179 -13.88 -3.83 7.09
N PRO A 180 -13.23 -2.79 7.66
CA PRO A 180 -13.40 -1.42 7.21
C PRO A 180 -12.98 -1.29 5.75
N SER A 181 -13.64 -0.43 4.96
CA SER A 181 -13.31 -0.25 3.54
C SER A 181 -11.94 0.40 3.34
N ARG A 182 -11.63 1.43 4.13
CA ARG A 182 -10.45 2.30 4.00
C ARG A 182 -9.50 2.13 5.18
N SER A 183 -9.06 0.90 5.42
CA SER A 183 -8.11 0.57 6.47
C SER A 183 -6.97 -0.27 5.91
N GLY A 184 -5.74 0.04 6.34
CA GLY A 184 -4.53 -0.72 6.03
C GLY A 184 -4.16 -1.69 7.17
N SER A 185 -3.12 -2.50 6.93
CA SER A 185 -2.47 -3.36 7.95
C SER A 185 -3.42 -4.19 8.80
N SER A 186 -4.52 -4.67 8.21
CA SER A 186 -5.55 -5.50 8.88
C SER A 186 -6.22 -4.85 10.09
N VAL A 187 -6.13 -3.52 10.28
CA VAL A 187 -6.80 -2.81 11.38
C VAL A 187 -8.32 -2.91 11.22
N GLY A 188 -9.01 -3.34 12.28
CA GLY A 188 -10.46 -3.50 12.28
C GLY A 188 -10.99 -4.73 11.53
N VAL A 189 -10.11 -5.59 10.99
CA VAL A 189 -10.50 -6.84 10.32
C VAL A 189 -10.86 -7.91 11.34
N THR A 190 -11.98 -8.59 11.13
CA THR A 190 -12.43 -9.70 11.99
C THR A 190 -12.85 -10.90 11.13
N LYS A 191 -12.30 -12.08 11.42
CA LYS A 191 -12.80 -13.36 10.91
C LYS A 191 -13.99 -13.79 11.75
N VAL A 192 -15.16 -13.89 11.14
CA VAL A 192 -16.44 -14.25 11.79
C VAL A 192 -16.69 -15.73 11.56
N LYS A 193 -16.75 -16.49 12.67
CA LYS A 193 -16.92 -17.96 12.67
C LYS A 193 -18.33 -18.39 13.12
N THR A 194 -19.09 -17.50 13.74
CA THR A 194 -20.46 -17.80 14.22
C THR A 194 -21.42 -16.65 13.90
N SER A 195 -22.70 -16.96 13.69
CA SER A 195 -23.73 -15.96 13.37
C SER A 195 -23.87 -14.89 14.47
N GLU A 196 -23.67 -15.27 15.73
CA GLU A 196 -23.79 -14.39 16.88
C GLU A 196 -22.68 -13.32 16.90
N SER A 197 -21.50 -13.64 16.34
CA SER A 197 -20.37 -12.71 16.27
C SER A 197 -20.42 -11.76 15.07
N LEU A 198 -21.33 -11.96 14.11
CA LEU A 198 -21.41 -11.14 12.90
C LEU A 198 -21.78 -9.68 13.20
N ARG A 199 -22.87 -9.48 13.96
CA ARG A 199 -23.33 -8.13 14.34
C ARG A 199 -22.26 -7.35 15.12
N PRO A 200 -21.69 -7.87 16.21
CA PRO A 200 -20.62 -7.17 16.95
C PRO A 200 -19.39 -6.87 16.07
N SER A 201 -19.06 -7.74 15.10
CA SER A 201 -17.95 -7.51 14.20
C SER A 201 -18.19 -6.36 13.23
N ILE A 202 -19.42 -6.24 12.68
CA ILE A 202 -19.81 -5.11 11.83
C ILE A 202 -19.76 -3.81 12.63
N GLU A 203 -20.30 -3.79 13.84
CA GLU A 203 -20.33 -2.60 14.70
C GLU A 203 -18.93 -2.15 15.10
N ARG A 204 -18.03 -3.08 15.41
CA ARG A 204 -16.61 -2.80 15.68
C ARG A 204 -15.89 -2.22 14.43
N ALA A 205 -16.15 -2.76 13.24
CA ALA A 205 -15.55 -2.24 12.02
C ALA A 205 -15.97 -0.78 11.74
N PHE A 206 -17.19 -0.37 12.15
CA PHE A 206 -17.65 1.01 12.07
C PHE A 206 -16.95 1.98 13.05
N GLU A 207 -16.14 1.50 13.98
CA GLU A 207 -15.27 2.34 14.80
C GLU A 207 -14.11 2.90 13.95
N HIS A 208 -13.80 2.25 12.82
CA HIS A 208 -12.67 2.59 11.96
C HIS A 208 -13.07 3.24 10.63
N ASP A 209 -14.28 2.95 10.10
CA ASP A 209 -14.75 3.51 8.83
C ASP A 209 -16.29 3.53 8.78
N ASP A 210 -16.86 4.49 8.07
CA ASP A 210 -18.32 4.56 7.85
C ASP A 210 -18.80 3.61 6.72
N THR A 211 -17.88 2.89 6.08
CA THR A 211 -18.16 1.84 5.11
C THR A 211 -17.46 0.54 5.51
N VAL A 212 -18.22 -0.52 5.63
CA VAL A 212 -17.76 -1.85 6.02
C VAL A 212 -18.06 -2.86 4.93
N LEU A 213 -17.13 -3.78 4.69
CA LEU A 213 -17.33 -4.95 3.83
C LEU A 213 -17.51 -6.20 4.68
N VAL A 214 -18.49 -7.02 4.31
CA VAL A 214 -18.56 -8.43 4.70
C VAL A 214 -18.22 -9.26 3.48
N GLU A 215 -17.20 -10.08 3.57
CA GLU A 215 -16.70 -10.89 2.46
C GLU A 215 -16.74 -12.37 2.81
N ARG A 216 -17.15 -13.21 1.86
CA ARG A 216 -17.00 -14.66 1.99
C ARG A 216 -15.53 -15.02 2.18
N GLU A 217 -15.23 -15.93 3.11
CA GLU A 217 -13.89 -16.47 3.27
C GLU A 217 -13.42 -17.14 1.99
N MET A 218 -12.22 -16.78 1.57
CA MET A 218 -11.50 -17.49 0.50
C MET A 218 -10.56 -18.49 1.12
N VAL A 219 -10.64 -19.74 0.64
CA VAL A 219 -9.74 -20.81 1.06
C VAL A 219 -8.77 -21.08 -0.08
N GLY A 220 -7.47 -20.90 0.19
CA GLY A 220 -6.44 -21.04 -0.81
C GLY A 220 -5.08 -20.55 -0.30
N ARG A 221 -4.14 -20.44 -1.23
CA ARG A 221 -2.80 -19.93 -1.00
C ARG A 221 -2.80 -18.40 -1.22
N GLU A 222 -2.18 -17.65 -0.31
CA GLU A 222 -2.01 -16.20 -0.49
C GLU A 222 -0.81 -15.93 -1.40
N ILE A 223 -1.08 -15.45 -2.62
CA ILE A 223 -0.09 -15.22 -3.66
C ILE A 223 -0.01 -13.73 -4.00
N GLU A 224 1.21 -13.21 -4.00
CA GLU A 224 1.48 -11.81 -4.33
C GLU A 224 2.24 -11.68 -5.65
N CYS A 225 1.92 -10.63 -6.42
CA CYS A 225 2.58 -10.29 -7.67
C CYS A 225 2.84 -8.79 -7.74
N SER A 226 4.09 -8.41 -7.96
CA SER A 226 4.48 -7.01 -8.12
C SER A 226 4.29 -6.55 -9.55
N VAL A 227 3.80 -5.31 -9.72
CA VAL A 227 3.66 -4.64 -11.02
C VAL A 227 4.55 -3.41 -11.05
N LEU A 228 5.23 -3.19 -12.17
CA LEU A 228 6.13 -2.07 -12.41
C LEU A 228 5.83 -1.44 -13.77
N GLU A 229 5.61 -0.15 -13.77
CA GLU A 229 5.59 0.66 -14.98
C GLU A 229 6.97 1.28 -15.20
N LYS A 230 7.46 1.23 -16.43
CA LYS A 230 8.71 1.86 -16.85
C LYS A 230 8.45 3.24 -17.45
N SER A 231 9.49 4.05 -17.57
CA SER A 231 9.42 5.40 -18.13
C SER A 231 8.92 5.50 -19.58
N ASP A 232 8.94 4.38 -20.32
CA ASP A 232 8.38 4.26 -21.67
C ASP A 232 6.89 3.86 -21.70
N GLY A 233 6.25 3.71 -20.50
CA GLY A 233 4.87 3.28 -20.35
C GLY A 233 4.68 1.76 -20.41
N THR A 234 5.75 0.98 -20.55
CA THR A 234 5.68 -0.50 -20.48
C THR A 234 5.36 -0.94 -19.07
N VAL A 235 4.30 -1.75 -18.91
CA VAL A 235 3.89 -2.34 -17.63
C VAL A 235 4.25 -3.81 -17.62
N ILE A 236 5.01 -4.23 -16.61
CA ILE A 236 5.47 -5.61 -16.43
C ILE A 236 5.07 -6.14 -15.05
N ALA A 237 4.93 -7.45 -14.95
CA ALA A 237 4.66 -8.15 -13.69
C ALA A 237 5.81 -9.09 -13.32
N SER A 238 6.06 -9.23 -12.03
CA SER A 238 7.14 -10.03 -11.46
C SER A 238 6.83 -11.54 -11.49
N LYS A 239 7.78 -12.33 -11.00
CA LYS A 239 7.49 -13.67 -10.47
C LYS A 239 6.52 -13.56 -9.28
N ALA A 240 5.97 -14.71 -8.88
CA ALA A 240 5.04 -14.82 -7.78
C ALA A 240 5.76 -15.05 -6.44
N GLY A 241 5.17 -14.53 -5.36
CA GLY A 241 5.53 -14.88 -3.99
C GLY A 241 4.32 -15.44 -3.25
N GLU A 242 4.57 -16.20 -2.19
CA GLU A 242 3.53 -16.73 -1.31
C GLU A 242 3.79 -16.28 0.12
N ILE A 243 2.72 -15.93 0.81
CA ILE A 243 2.74 -15.70 2.25
C ILE A 243 2.16 -16.94 2.94
N LYS A 244 2.96 -17.59 3.77
CA LYS A 244 2.49 -18.65 4.66
C LYS A 244 2.45 -18.16 6.09
N VAL A 245 1.26 -18.18 6.67
CA VAL A 245 1.05 -17.80 8.07
C VAL A 245 1.02 -19.05 8.94
N HIS A 246 1.81 -19.06 10.01
CA HIS A 246 1.91 -20.18 10.94
C HIS A 246 1.27 -19.83 12.27
N GLY A 247 0.32 -20.68 12.71
CA GLY A 247 -0.28 -20.56 14.06
C GLY A 247 -1.28 -19.41 14.26
N ARG A 248 -1.70 -18.74 13.18
CA ARG A 248 -2.70 -17.66 13.20
C ARG A 248 -3.81 -17.91 12.17
N ASP A 249 -4.97 -17.28 12.40
CA ASP A 249 -6.13 -17.40 11.51
C ASP A 249 -5.97 -16.65 10.16
N PHE A 250 -5.13 -15.60 10.11
CA PHE A 250 -4.85 -14.79 8.91
C PHE A 250 -3.61 -13.89 9.12
N TYR A 251 -3.14 -13.24 8.05
CA TYR A 251 -1.97 -12.37 8.03
C TYR A 251 -2.32 -10.99 8.61
N ASP A 252 -2.19 -10.84 9.93
CA ASP A 252 -2.48 -9.61 10.68
C ASP A 252 -1.24 -8.70 10.85
N TYR A 253 -1.41 -7.56 11.54
CA TYR A 253 -0.34 -6.58 11.77
C TYR A 253 0.85 -7.18 12.53
N GLU A 254 0.59 -8.03 13.54
CA GLU A 254 1.64 -8.64 14.34
C GLU A 254 2.44 -9.65 13.50
N ALA A 255 1.76 -10.45 12.66
CA ALA A 255 2.40 -11.38 11.73
C ALA A 255 3.23 -10.64 10.66
N LYS A 256 2.82 -9.43 10.27
CA LYS A 256 3.52 -8.60 9.27
C LYS A 256 4.82 -8.00 9.79
N TYR A 257 4.87 -7.58 11.06
CA TYR A 257 5.92 -6.68 11.53
C TYR A 257 6.58 -7.09 12.85
N ILE A 258 6.00 -8.03 13.64
CA ILE A 258 6.44 -8.23 15.03
C ILE A 258 6.97 -9.64 15.31
N ASP A 259 6.26 -10.70 14.97
CA ASP A 259 6.50 -12.03 15.55
C ASP A 259 7.07 -13.09 14.61
N ASN A 260 7.44 -12.75 13.37
CA ASN A 260 7.96 -13.69 12.36
C ASN A 260 7.05 -14.92 12.13
N SER A 261 5.74 -14.82 12.40
CA SER A 261 4.78 -15.91 12.16
C SER A 261 4.42 -16.09 10.68
N ALA A 262 4.93 -15.21 9.81
CA ALA A 262 4.76 -15.28 8.37
C ALA A 262 6.09 -15.63 7.66
N GLU A 263 6.03 -16.63 6.82
CA GLU A 263 7.12 -17.04 5.91
C GLU A 263 6.85 -16.46 4.52
N LEU A 264 7.82 -15.71 3.99
CA LEU A 264 7.79 -15.20 2.62
C LEU A 264 8.55 -16.15 1.69
N ILE A 265 7.85 -16.80 0.76
CA ILE A 265 8.44 -17.71 -0.22
C ILE A 265 8.58 -16.98 -1.55
N VAL A 266 9.81 -16.72 -1.98
CA VAL A 266 10.12 -15.96 -3.20
C VAL A 266 11.29 -16.61 -3.96
N PRO A 267 11.11 -17.01 -5.22
CA PRO A 267 9.82 -17.16 -5.90
C PRO A 267 9.06 -18.38 -5.39
N VAL A 268 7.73 -18.30 -5.43
CA VAL A 268 6.90 -19.49 -5.19
C VAL A 268 6.73 -20.29 -6.48
N GLU A 269 6.64 -21.61 -6.35
CA GLU A 269 6.36 -22.50 -7.48
C GLU A 269 4.88 -22.43 -7.88
N LEU A 270 4.64 -22.06 -9.13
CA LEU A 270 3.38 -22.12 -9.85
C LEU A 270 3.60 -22.80 -11.19
N THR A 271 2.58 -23.40 -11.74
CA THR A 271 2.62 -23.86 -13.15
C THR A 271 2.79 -22.67 -14.09
N GLY A 272 3.33 -22.86 -15.27
CA GLY A 272 3.49 -21.79 -16.26
C GLY A 272 2.17 -21.10 -16.61
N ALA A 273 1.06 -21.84 -16.61
CA ALA A 273 -0.28 -21.31 -16.87
C ALA A 273 -0.80 -20.45 -15.70
N GLU A 274 -0.60 -20.90 -14.46
CA GLU A 274 -0.99 -20.13 -13.26
C GLU A 274 -0.19 -18.83 -13.16
N LEU A 275 1.14 -18.88 -13.34
CA LEU A 275 1.99 -17.69 -13.32
C LEU A 275 1.56 -16.69 -14.40
N LYS A 276 1.32 -17.16 -15.62
CA LYS A 276 0.86 -16.29 -16.71
C LYS A 276 -0.48 -15.62 -16.39
N THR A 277 -1.44 -16.38 -15.87
CA THR A 277 -2.74 -15.88 -15.46
C THR A 277 -2.62 -14.84 -14.33
N LEU A 278 -1.78 -15.12 -13.32
CA LEU A 278 -1.50 -14.20 -12.23
C LEU A 278 -0.95 -12.86 -12.74
N GLN A 279 0.07 -12.91 -13.60
CA GLN A 279 0.69 -11.74 -14.18
C GLN A 279 -0.30 -10.92 -15.03
N ASP A 280 -1.11 -11.58 -15.85
CA ASP A 280 -2.12 -10.91 -16.68
C ASP A 280 -3.21 -10.24 -15.83
N LEU A 281 -3.66 -10.90 -14.76
CA LEU A 281 -4.64 -10.33 -13.83
C LEU A 281 -4.04 -9.18 -13.01
N ALA A 282 -2.79 -9.27 -12.56
CA ALA A 282 -2.11 -8.20 -11.84
C ALA A 282 -1.95 -6.94 -12.71
N ILE A 283 -1.49 -7.09 -13.96
CA ILE A 283 -1.40 -5.97 -14.92
C ILE A 283 -2.79 -5.39 -15.23
N LYS A 284 -3.79 -6.26 -15.38
CA LYS A 284 -5.18 -5.84 -15.64
C LYS A 284 -5.75 -5.03 -14.48
N ALA A 285 -5.51 -5.46 -13.23
CA ALA A 285 -5.94 -4.75 -12.02
C ALA A 285 -5.23 -3.40 -11.87
N PHE A 286 -3.92 -3.37 -12.11
CA PHE A 286 -3.12 -2.14 -12.15
C PHE A 286 -3.68 -1.11 -13.12
N ARG A 287 -3.99 -1.53 -14.35
CA ARG A 287 -4.57 -0.67 -15.38
C ARG A 287 -6.00 -0.25 -15.08
N ALA A 288 -6.81 -1.15 -14.51
CA ALA A 288 -8.22 -0.87 -14.22
C ALA A 288 -8.37 0.24 -13.15
N LEU A 289 -7.46 0.30 -12.16
CA LEU A 289 -7.44 1.37 -11.17
C LEU A 289 -6.70 2.64 -11.66
N GLY A 290 -6.11 2.62 -12.86
CA GLY A 290 -5.29 3.73 -13.34
C GLY A 290 -4.00 3.92 -12.55
N CYS A 291 -3.42 2.84 -12.03
CA CYS A 291 -2.15 2.86 -11.31
C CYS A 291 -1.00 3.32 -12.19
N GLY A 292 0.05 3.87 -11.57
CA GLY A 292 1.28 4.30 -12.20
C GLY A 292 2.51 4.01 -11.34
N GLY A 293 3.63 3.73 -11.98
CA GLY A 293 4.91 3.44 -11.35
C GLY A 293 4.96 2.05 -10.74
N LEU A 294 4.30 1.84 -9.59
CA LEU A 294 4.38 0.57 -8.85
C LEU A 294 3.05 0.17 -8.23
N ALA A 295 2.85 -1.13 -8.07
CA ALA A 295 1.84 -1.70 -7.17
C ALA A 295 2.16 -3.15 -6.85
N ARG A 296 1.60 -3.68 -5.75
CA ARG A 296 1.55 -5.11 -5.48
C ARG A 296 0.09 -5.56 -5.50
N ALA A 297 -0.21 -6.55 -6.31
CA ALA A 297 -1.52 -7.16 -6.40
C ALA A 297 -1.53 -8.46 -5.59
N ASP A 298 -2.47 -8.58 -4.67
CA ASP A 298 -2.57 -9.68 -3.73
C ASP A 298 -3.77 -10.56 -4.10
N PHE A 299 -3.54 -11.88 -4.17
CA PHE A 299 -4.51 -12.85 -4.64
C PHE A 299 -4.62 -14.05 -3.68
N PHE A 300 -5.77 -14.71 -3.72
CA PHE A 300 -5.90 -16.09 -3.28
C PHE A 300 -5.90 -17.02 -4.50
N LEU A 301 -5.01 -18.01 -4.50
CA LEU A 301 -5.06 -19.15 -5.42
C LEU A 301 -5.97 -20.21 -4.79
N THR A 302 -7.21 -20.25 -5.22
CA THR A 302 -8.26 -21.19 -4.76
C THR A 302 -8.36 -22.39 -5.68
N SER A 303 -9.17 -23.40 -5.30
CA SER A 303 -9.50 -24.54 -6.19
C SER A 303 -10.26 -24.13 -7.48
N GLN A 304 -10.80 -22.90 -7.52
CA GLN A 304 -11.51 -22.37 -8.69
C GLN A 304 -10.66 -21.36 -9.49
N GLY A 305 -9.41 -21.13 -9.09
CA GLY A 305 -8.51 -20.18 -9.72
C GLY A 305 -8.15 -18.99 -8.84
N LEU A 306 -7.54 -17.98 -9.47
CA LEU A 306 -7.06 -16.78 -8.81
C LEU A 306 -8.21 -15.79 -8.55
N VAL A 307 -8.24 -15.26 -7.33
CA VAL A 307 -9.20 -14.23 -6.88
C VAL A 307 -8.41 -13.09 -6.26
N ILE A 308 -8.59 -11.86 -6.78
CA ILE A 308 -7.89 -10.69 -6.23
C ILE A 308 -8.53 -10.25 -4.91
N THR A 309 -7.68 -9.87 -3.96
CA THR A 309 -8.09 -9.30 -2.67
C THR A 309 -7.96 -7.80 -2.65
N GLU A 310 -6.77 -7.30 -3.02
CA GLU A 310 -6.45 -5.87 -3.03
C GLU A 310 -5.27 -5.56 -3.95
N ILE A 311 -5.06 -4.27 -4.18
CA ILE A 311 -3.86 -3.71 -4.78
C ILE A 311 -3.26 -2.69 -3.81
N ASN A 312 -1.96 -2.81 -3.53
CA ASN A 312 -1.22 -1.92 -2.66
C ASN A 312 -0.41 -0.94 -3.51
N THR A 313 -0.72 0.35 -3.40
CA THR A 313 -0.11 1.41 -4.23
C THR A 313 1.25 1.87 -3.74
N MET A 314 1.59 1.61 -2.47
CA MET A 314 2.91 1.77 -1.89
C MET A 314 3.21 0.57 -0.97
N PRO A 315 3.49 -0.60 -1.56
CA PRO A 315 3.77 -1.81 -0.78
C PRO A 315 5.02 -1.63 0.08
N GLY A 316 5.18 -2.49 1.10
CA GLY A 316 6.41 -2.54 1.88
C GLY A 316 7.64 -2.57 0.97
N PHE A 317 8.59 -1.65 1.19
CA PHE A 317 9.69 -1.41 0.26
C PHE A 317 11.06 -1.46 0.96
N THR A 318 11.17 -2.14 2.10
CA THR A 318 12.50 -2.47 2.65
C THR A 318 13.17 -3.52 1.75
N PRO A 319 14.51 -3.63 1.73
CA PRO A 319 15.19 -4.61 0.86
C PRO A 319 14.73 -6.07 1.01
N ILE A 320 14.14 -6.43 2.16
CA ILE A 320 13.62 -7.78 2.45
C ILE A 320 12.10 -7.89 2.27
N SER A 321 11.41 -6.80 1.95
CA SER A 321 9.96 -6.81 1.71
C SER A 321 9.60 -7.58 0.44
N MET A 322 8.37 -8.09 0.37
CA MET A 322 7.91 -8.91 -0.75
C MET A 322 8.07 -8.20 -2.10
N TYR A 323 7.67 -6.93 -2.21
CA TYR A 323 7.72 -6.19 -3.48
C TYR A 323 9.13 -6.18 -4.11
N PRO A 324 10.20 -5.69 -3.45
CA PRO A 324 11.53 -5.71 -4.04
C PRO A 324 12.11 -7.13 -4.16
N SER A 325 11.76 -8.07 -3.26
CA SER A 325 12.20 -9.46 -3.36
C SER A 325 11.67 -10.14 -4.62
N LEU A 326 10.42 -9.87 -5.00
CA LEU A 326 9.81 -10.36 -6.25
C LEU A 326 10.53 -9.81 -7.48
N TRP A 327 10.95 -8.55 -7.46
CA TRP A 327 11.72 -7.95 -8.55
C TRP A 327 13.15 -8.51 -8.61
N ALA A 328 13.81 -8.71 -7.48
CA ALA A 328 15.13 -9.36 -7.43
C ALA A 328 15.07 -10.78 -8.03
N ALA A 329 14.05 -11.57 -7.65
CA ALA A 329 13.80 -12.88 -8.23
C ALA A 329 13.46 -12.83 -9.74
N SER A 330 12.98 -11.69 -10.22
CA SER A 330 12.66 -11.43 -11.64
C SER A 330 13.81 -10.79 -12.43
N GLY A 331 14.98 -10.58 -11.79
CA GLY A 331 16.19 -10.07 -12.44
C GLY A 331 16.35 -8.54 -12.38
N ILE A 332 15.58 -7.83 -11.56
CA ILE A 332 15.72 -6.39 -11.31
C ILE A 332 16.15 -6.23 -9.86
N ASP A 333 17.40 -5.84 -9.62
CA ASP A 333 17.92 -5.60 -8.29
C ASP A 333 17.34 -4.32 -7.64
N TYR A 334 17.56 -4.16 -6.34
CA TYR A 334 16.96 -3.07 -5.57
C TYR A 334 17.38 -1.67 -6.05
N PRO A 335 18.67 -1.39 -6.34
CA PRO A 335 19.07 -0.10 -6.93
C PRO A 335 18.46 0.16 -8.30
N GLN A 336 18.40 -0.85 -9.19
CA GLN A 336 17.76 -0.73 -10.50
C GLN A 336 16.26 -0.46 -10.37
N LEU A 337 15.59 -1.08 -9.42
CA LEU A 337 14.18 -0.87 -9.14
C LEU A 337 13.91 0.58 -8.70
N VAL A 338 14.70 1.10 -7.74
CA VAL A 338 14.62 2.48 -7.26
C VAL A 338 14.85 3.47 -8.40
N GLU A 339 15.91 3.27 -9.21
CA GLU A 339 16.19 4.13 -10.36
C GLU A 339 15.07 4.11 -11.40
N THR A 340 14.53 2.92 -11.71
CA THR A 340 13.41 2.78 -12.66
C THR A 340 12.19 3.58 -12.20
N LEU A 341 11.86 3.51 -10.91
CA LEU A 341 10.73 4.23 -10.33
C LEU A 341 10.95 5.75 -10.37
N ILE A 342 12.15 6.23 -10.09
CA ILE A 342 12.49 7.66 -10.19
C ILE A 342 12.32 8.13 -11.63
N GLN A 343 12.86 7.40 -12.62
CA GLN A 343 12.74 7.75 -14.03
C GLN A 343 11.28 7.72 -14.52
N THR A 344 10.49 6.76 -14.05
CA THR A 344 9.04 6.71 -14.32
C THR A 344 8.32 7.92 -13.75
N GLY A 345 8.62 8.30 -12.50
CA GLY A 345 8.03 9.49 -11.86
C GLY A 345 8.36 10.80 -12.61
N LEU A 346 9.59 10.93 -13.12
CA LEU A 346 10.03 12.08 -13.94
C LEU A 346 9.32 12.15 -15.29
N SER A 347 8.98 11.01 -15.89
CA SER A 347 8.32 10.95 -17.21
C SER A 347 6.79 11.07 -17.10
N ALA A 348 6.21 10.88 -15.90
CA ALA A 348 4.78 10.87 -15.69
C ALA A 348 4.18 12.28 -15.92
N LYS A 349 3.15 12.35 -16.78
CA LYS A 349 2.32 13.55 -16.95
C LYS A 349 1.17 13.49 -15.93
N ARG A 350 1.27 14.23 -14.85
CA ARG A 350 0.26 14.24 -13.78
C ARG A 350 -0.22 15.64 -13.49
#